data_e8a16d41daea7a56c305c64d81126c34
#
_entry.id   e8a16d41daea7a56c305c64d81126c34
#
_cell.length_a   1.000
_cell.length_b   1.000
_cell.length_c   1.000
_cell.angle_alpha   90.00
_cell.angle_beta   90.00
_cell.angle_gamma   90.00
#
_symmetry.space_group_name_H-M   'P 1'
#
loop_
_entity.id
_entity.type
_entity.pdbx_description
1 polymer ?
#
loop_
_entity_poly.entity_id
_entity_poly.type
_entity_poly.pdbx_seq_one_letter_code
_entity_poly.pdbx_strand_id
1 'polypeptide(L)'
;MEWQGRMCIVSGSYQSIDSTVPKTVVELWCRAEEGHSVLLLVHGLRPYFDIAIPGAPRPEQDPDLESVSGMGEVVEVSDPVMKWTRHGMKRHWRVYANQPYSVRNLRKKLDNWEITSADIPFQNRLMLDLDLGPHINATGEVLWAGERAPDAAKNSSNTDPSLAEENVVKEGGSGIYPVDMIVSCNLEGLSRTEPFPAPFVTFSFDLETSIATNRILCAAAVIDRAGKRSEHQFRGEEREI
;
A
#
# COMPACT_ATOMS: atom_id res chain seq x y z
N MET A 1 22.61 -5.93 -5.69
CA MET A 1 22.25 -6.17 -7.12
C MET A 1 20.79 -5.88 -7.25
N GLU A 2 20.37 -5.11 -8.24
CA GLU A 2 18.95 -4.81 -8.44
C GLU A 2 18.22 -6.03 -8.99
N TRP A 3 17.10 -6.37 -8.40
CA TRP A 3 16.15 -7.34 -8.91
C TRP A 3 15.09 -6.61 -9.73
N GLN A 4 14.63 -7.25 -10.79
CA GLN A 4 13.55 -6.74 -11.63
C GLN A 4 12.55 -7.85 -11.90
N GLY A 5 11.25 -7.52 -11.86
CA GLY A 5 10.19 -8.46 -12.18
C GLY A 5 8.86 -7.81 -12.49
N ARG A 6 8.00 -8.57 -13.18
CA ARG A 6 6.60 -8.23 -13.43
C ARG A 6 5.74 -8.86 -12.35
N MET A 7 4.79 -8.09 -11.82
CA MET A 7 3.94 -8.58 -10.74
C MET A 7 2.53 -8.00 -10.77
N CYS A 8 1.59 -8.74 -10.21
CA CYS A 8 0.23 -8.30 -9.98
C CYS A 8 0.08 -7.90 -8.52
N ILE A 9 -0.42 -6.70 -8.26
CA ILE A 9 -0.73 -6.21 -6.91
C ILE A 9 -1.99 -6.90 -6.41
N VAL A 10 -1.90 -7.53 -5.25
CA VAL A 10 -3.01 -8.22 -4.58
C VAL A 10 -3.63 -7.33 -3.51
N SER A 11 -2.79 -6.64 -2.74
CA SER A 11 -3.20 -5.79 -1.64
C SER A 11 -2.16 -4.70 -1.39
N GLY A 12 -2.58 -3.64 -0.73
CA GLY A 12 -1.69 -2.54 -0.33
C GLY A 12 -2.01 -2.04 1.06
N SER A 13 -0.96 -1.75 1.81
CA SER A 13 -0.98 -1.10 3.11
C SER A 13 0.14 -0.07 3.21
N TYR A 14 0.30 0.57 4.34
CA TYR A 14 1.47 1.40 4.61
C TYR A 14 1.86 1.33 6.08
N GLN A 15 3.13 1.56 6.33
CA GLN A 15 3.67 1.72 7.68
C GLN A 15 4.28 3.12 7.82
N SER A 16 4.10 3.73 8.99
CA SER A 16 4.78 4.96 9.38
C SER A 16 5.83 4.60 10.41
N ILE A 17 7.09 4.87 10.10
CA ILE A 17 8.22 4.63 11.00
C ILE A 17 8.46 5.91 11.77
N ASP A 18 8.28 5.84 13.09
CA ASP A 18 8.61 6.94 14.00
C ASP A 18 10.14 7.07 14.09
N SER A 19 10.65 8.06 13.40
CA SER A 19 12.06 8.47 13.45
C SER A 19 12.13 9.99 13.58
N THR A 20 13.33 10.54 13.80
CA THR A 20 13.55 12.00 13.82
C THR A 20 13.03 12.70 12.56
N VAL A 21 12.99 11.98 11.45
CA VAL A 21 12.26 12.39 10.22
C VAL A 21 11.26 11.27 9.92
N PRO A 22 9.95 11.51 10.11
CA PRO A 22 8.93 10.51 9.85
C PRO A 22 9.05 9.95 8.44
N LYS A 23 9.16 8.63 8.34
CA LYS A 23 9.21 7.92 7.06
C LYS A 23 7.94 7.07 6.93
N THR A 24 7.34 7.15 5.77
CA THR A 24 6.21 6.30 5.42
C THR A 24 6.60 5.39 4.27
N VAL A 25 6.35 4.11 4.43
CA VAL A 25 6.63 3.06 3.45
C VAL A 25 5.30 2.47 3.01
N VAL A 26 5.05 2.40 1.71
CA VAL A 26 3.91 1.67 1.17
C VAL A 26 4.30 0.22 0.97
N GLU A 27 3.49 -0.67 1.50
CA GLU A 27 3.63 -2.11 1.36
C GLU A 27 2.67 -2.61 0.28
N LEU A 28 3.20 -3.21 -0.77
CA LEU A 28 2.41 -3.88 -1.79
C LEU A 28 2.65 -5.38 -1.72
N TRP A 29 1.58 -6.12 -1.46
CA TRP A 29 1.57 -7.57 -1.52
C TRP A 29 1.29 -7.99 -2.95
N CYS A 30 2.24 -8.64 -3.57
CA CYS A 30 2.25 -8.91 -5.00
C CYS A 30 2.39 -10.39 -5.31
N ARG A 31 1.96 -10.75 -6.52
CA ARG A 31 2.22 -12.05 -7.14
C ARG A 31 3.04 -11.83 -8.40
N ALA A 32 4.28 -12.31 -8.41
CA ALA A 32 5.16 -12.24 -9.58
C ALA A 32 4.64 -13.13 -10.72
N GLU A 33 5.01 -12.82 -11.95
CA GLU A 33 4.60 -13.57 -13.15
C GLU A 33 5.02 -15.03 -13.07
N GLU A 34 6.19 -15.30 -12.49
CA GLU A 34 6.71 -16.65 -12.27
C GLU A 34 6.05 -17.41 -11.09
N GLY A 35 5.15 -16.75 -10.36
CA GLY A 35 4.37 -17.37 -9.28
C GLY A 35 4.90 -17.19 -7.87
N HIS A 36 5.93 -16.37 -7.67
CA HIS A 36 6.43 -16.04 -6.34
C HIS A 36 5.56 -14.97 -5.65
N SER A 37 5.40 -15.10 -4.34
CA SER A 37 4.80 -14.05 -3.52
C SER A 37 5.86 -13.03 -3.12
N VAL A 38 5.58 -11.76 -3.32
CA VAL A 38 6.51 -10.64 -3.10
C VAL A 38 5.87 -9.62 -2.19
N LEU A 39 6.57 -9.23 -1.14
CA LEU A 39 6.29 -8.01 -0.41
C LEU A 39 7.20 -6.91 -0.96
N LEU A 40 6.59 -5.91 -1.60
CA LEU A 40 7.31 -4.78 -2.15
C LEU A 40 7.18 -3.59 -1.20
N LEU A 41 8.30 -3.10 -0.68
CA LEU A 41 8.40 -1.93 0.18
C LEU A 41 8.75 -0.71 -0.67
N VAL A 42 7.77 0.19 -0.85
CA VAL A 42 7.91 1.36 -1.73
C VAL A 42 8.18 2.60 -0.90
N HIS A 43 9.32 3.22 -1.14
CA HIS A 43 9.78 4.43 -0.47
C HIS A 43 9.57 5.67 -1.33
N GLY A 44 9.52 6.85 -0.69
CA GLY A 44 9.52 8.15 -1.36
C GLY A 44 8.12 8.74 -1.59
N LEU A 45 7.03 8.00 -1.38
CA LEU A 45 5.69 8.57 -1.44
C LEU A 45 5.48 9.50 -0.25
N ARG A 46 5.06 10.74 -0.53
CA ARG A 46 4.81 11.77 0.49
C ARG A 46 3.30 11.96 0.67
N PRO A 47 2.79 11.95 1.91
CA PRO A 47 1.37 12.24 2.14
C PRO A 47 1.08 13.71 1.86
N TYR A 48 0.03 13.99 1.11
CA TYR A 48 -0.39 15.35 0.76
C TYR A 48 -1.91 15.47 0.57
N PHE A 49 -2.38 16.69 0.54
CA PHE A 49 -3.70 17.08 0.05
C PHE A 49 -3.59 18.41 -0.69
N ASP A 50 -4.66 18.81 -1.36
CA ASP A 50 -4.64 20.02 -2.17
C ASP A 50 -5.73 20.98 -1.67
N ILE A 51 -5.39 22.27 -1.59
CA ILE A 51 -6.26 23.37 -1.18
C ILE A 51 -6.55 24.25 -2.39
N ALA A 52 -7.83 24.47 -2.72
CA ALA A 52 -8.21 25.34 -3.82
C ALA A 52 -7.83 26.80 -3.53
N ILE A 53 -7.22 27.47 -4.52
CA ILE A 53 -6.81 28.88 -4.40
C ILE A 53 -7.99 29.76 -4.78
N PRO A 54 -8.52 30.58 -3.86
CA PRO A 54 -9.62 31.47 -4.13
C PRO A 54 -9.15 32.75 -4.85
N GLY A 55 -8.78 32.61 -6.13
CA GLY A 55 -8.47 33.75 -7.00
C GLY A 55 -7.19 34.50 -6.72
N ALA A 56 -6.35 34.11 -5.79
CA ALA A 56 -5.13 34.81 -5.42
C ALA A 56 -3.98 34.58 -6.40
N PRO A 57 -3.21 35.64 -6.77
CA PRO A 57 -2.13 35.48 -7.77
C PRO A 57 -0.82 34.93 -7.21
N ARG A 58 -0.58 34.94 -5.91
CA ARG A 58 0.67 34.42 -5.29
C ARG A 58 0.43 33.85 -3.89
N PRO A 59 1.04 32.68 -3.58
CA PRO A 59 0.96 32.05 -2.26
C PRO A 59 1.49 32.93 -1.12
N GLU A 60 2.58 33.65 -1.38
CA GLU A 60 3.29 34.48 -0.38
C GLU A 60 2.50 35.70 0.12
N GLN A 61 1.36 36.01 -0.51
CA GLN A 61 0.53 37.15 -0.18
C GLN A 61 -0.77 36.81 0.54
N ASP A 62 -0.98 35.52 0.78
CA ASP A 62 -2.17 35.03 1.49
C ASP A 62 -1.80 34.74 2.95
N PRO A 63 -2.27 35.56 3.93
CA PRO A 63 -1.96 35.35 5.34
C PRO A 63 -2.45 34.00 5.87
N ASP A 64 -3.47 33.44 5.24
CA ASP A 64 -4.00 32.13 5.64
C ASP A 64 -3.07 30.99 5.24
N LEU A 65 -2.32 31.13 4.13
CA LEU A 65 -1.33 30.14 3.72
C LEU A 65 -0.11 30.12 4.66
N GLU A 66 0.30 31.27 5.19
CA GLU A 66 1.35 31.34 6.22
C GLU A 66 0.92 30.55 7.47
N SER A 67 -0.35 30.67 7.86
CA SER A 67 -0.90 29.91 8.98
C SER A 67 -0.89 28.40 8.72
N VAL A 68 -1.20 27.96 7.49
CA VAL A 68 -1.11 26.55 7.09
C VAL A 68 0.33 26.05 7.13
N SER A 69 1.26 26.81 6.59
CA SER A 69 2.70 26.45 6.58
C SER A 69 3.30 26.38 7.99
N GLY A 70 2.75 27.14 8.94
CA GLY A 70 3.17 27.13 10.35
C GLY A 70 2.62 25.98 11.18
N MET A 71 1.74 25.13 10.63
CA MET A 71 1.21 23.97 11.36
C MET A 71 2.28 22.88 11.49
N GLY A 72 2.47 22.36 12.69
CA GLY A 72 3.53 21.35 12.99
C GLY A 72 3.43 20.04 12.23
N GLU A 73 2.24 19.70 11.68
CA GLU A 73 2.05 18.53 10.82
C GLU A 73 2.37 18.81 9.34
N VAL A 74 2.53 20.08 8.95
CA VAL A 74 2.87 20.47 7.56
C VAL A 74 4.39 20.49 7.40
N VAL A 75 4.87 19.82 6.36
CA VAL A 75 6.30 19.77 6.01
C VAL A 75 6.63 20.79 4.94
N GLU A 76 5.72 20.95 3.98
CA GLU A 76 5.95 21.80 2.81
C GLU A 76 4.62 22.19 2.18
N VAL A 77 4.57 23.38 1.64
CA VAL A 77 3.53 23.81 0.70
C VAL A 77 4.21 24.09 -0.64
N SER A 78 3.82 23.34 -1.67
CA SER A 78 4.43 23.46 -2.99
C SER A 78 3.84 24.62 -3.81
N ASP A 79 4.50 24.89 -4.92
CA ASP A 79 3.94 25.74 -5.98
C ASP A 79 2.55 25.23 -6.43
N PRO A 80 1.68 26.15 -6.90
CA PRO A 80 0.34 25.78 -7.31
C PRO A 80 0.30 24.75 -8.45
N VAL A 81 -0.53 23.75 -8.29
CA VAL A 81 -0.83 22.74 -9.30
C VAL A 81 -2.21 22.97 -9.91
N MET A 82 -2.37 22.64 -11.20
CA MET A 82 -3.67 22.70 -11.88
C MET A 82 -4.40 21.37 -11.71
N LYS A 83 -5.66 21.43 -11.26
CA LYS A 83 -6.50 20.23 -11.09
C LYS A 83 -7.87 20.40 -11.73
N TRP A 84 -8.39 19.32 -12.28
CA TRP A 84 -9.78 19.24 -12.70
C TRP A 84 -10.70 19.16 -11.48
N THR A 85 -11.70 20.02 -11.49
CA THR A 85 -12.81 20.00 -10.51
C THR A 85 -14.14 19.96 -11.25
N ARG A 86 -15.24 19.75 -10.52
CA ARG A 86 -16.60 19.85 -11.10
C ARG A 86 -16.89 21.24 -11.72
N HIS A 87 -16.08 22.25 -11.41
CA HIS A 87 -16.19 23.61 -11.93
C HIS A 87 -15.09 23.97 -12.93
N GLY A 88 -14.45 22.99 -13.56
CA GLY A 88 -13.34 23.14 -14.50
C GLY A 88 -11.97 23.09 -13.84
N MET A 89 -10.95 23.50 -14.59
CA MET A 89 -9.56 23.53 -14.10
C MET A 89 -9.38 24.66 -13.09
N LYS A 90 -8.89 24.29 -11.89
CA LYS A 90 -8.58 25.26 -10.81
C LYS A 90 -7.16 25.08 -10.33
N ARG A 91 -6.56 26.16 -9.85
CA ARG A 91 -5.27 26.16 -9.17
C ARG A 91 -5.45 25.71 -7.73
N HIS A 92 -4.52 24.88 -7.25
CA HIS A 92 -4.48 24.38 -5.88
C HIS A 92 -3.07 24.48 -5.34
N TRP A 93 -2.92 24.81 -4.06
CA TRP A 93 -1.69 24.55 -3.33
C TRP A 93 -1.67 23.08 -2.91
N ARG A 94 -0.54 22.43 -3.10
CA ARG A 94 -0.32 21.09 -2.56
C ARG A 94 0.39 21.18 -1.23
N VAL A 95 -0.24 20.66 -0.19
CA VAL A 95 0.25 20.68 1.18
C VAL A 95 0.75 19.28 1.54
N TYR A 96 2.05 19.14 1.77
CA TYR A 96 2.66 17.90 2.21
C TYR A 96 2.64 17.82 3.74
N ALA A 97 2.14 16.68 4.25
CA ALA A 97 2.12 16.38 5.67
C ALA A 97 3.27 15.44 6.07
N ASN A 98 3.61 15.45 7.34
CA ASN A 98 4.68 14.60 7.88
C ASN A 98 4.31 13.12 7.89
N GLN A 99 3.02 12.78 8.03
CA GLN A 99 2.52 11.40 8.06
C GLN A 99 1.12 11.31 7.43
N PRO A 100 0.69 10.13 6.94
CA PRO A 100 -0.62 9.97 6.30
C PRO A 100 -1.79 10.32 7.21
N TYR A 101 -1.74 10.00 8.51
CA TYR A 101 -2.81 10.34 9.44
C TYR A 101 -2.92 11.86 9.67
N SER A 102 -1.82 12.60 9.52
CA SER A 102 -1.81 14.07 9.67
C SER A 102 -2.63 14.76 8.59
N VAL A 103 -2.73 14.19 7.39
CA VAL A 103 -3.64 14.68 6.33
C VAL A 103 -5.09 14.72 6.84
N ARG A 104 -5.52 13.66 7.54
CA ARG A 104 -6.87 13.59 8.12
C ARG A 104 -7.09 14.63 9.22
N ASN A 105 -6.06 14.87 10.05
CA ASN A 105 -6.13 15.84 11.12
C ASN A 105 -6.14 17.28 10.57
N LEU A 106 -5.26 17.58 9.61
CA LEU A 106 -5.19 18.88 8.94
C LEU A 106 -6.51 19.21 8.21
N ARG A 107 -7.11 18.24 7.52
CA ARG A 107 -8.43 18.41 6.90
C ARG A 107 -9.49 18.89 7.89
N LYS A 108 -9.47 18.39 9.13
CA LYS A 108 -10.43 18.81 10.16
C LYS A 108 -10.14 20.20 10.70
N LYS A 109 -8.85 20.59 10.76
CA LYS A 109 -8.43 21.93 11.23
C LYS A 109 -8.68 23.02 10.18
N LEU A 110 -8.73 22.63 8.91
CA LEU A 110 -8.86 23.51 7.74
C LEU A 110 -10.26 23.38 7.09
N ASP A 111 -11.30 23.19 7.90
CA ASP A 111 -12.66 22.95 7.43
C ASP A 111 -13.29 24.12 6.67
N ASN A 112 -12.76 25.34 6.84
CA ASN A 112 -13.16 26.53 6.08
C ASN A 112 -12.59 26.59 4.66
N TRP A 113 -11.68 25.65 4.30
CA TRP A 113 -11.03 25.63 3.00
C TRP A 113 -11.65 24.59 2.06
N GLU A 114 -11.66 24.87 0.75
CA GLU A 114 -12.00 23.86 -0.25
C GLU A 114 -10.83 22.89 -0.40
N ILE A 115 -10.86 21.80 0.36
CA ILE A 115 -9.83 20.75 0.36
C ILE A 115 -10.22 19.63 -0.56
N THR A 116 -9.27 19.18 -1.37
CA THR A 116 -9.42 18.02 -2.27
C THR A 116 -8.34 16.99 -2.03
N SER A 117 -8.59 15.74 -2.42
CA SER A 117 -7.64 14.63 -2.33
C SER A 117 -7.25 14.18 -0.91
N ALA A 118 -7.85 14.74 0.15
CA ALA A 118 -7.56 14.37 1.53
C ALA A 118 -8.25 13.08 2.00
N ASP A 119 -9.17 12.56 1.20
CA ASP A 119 -9.97 11.34 1.45
C ASP A 119 -9.44 10.09 0.71
N ILE A 120 -8.41 10.28 -0.13
CA ILE A 120 -7.78 9.16 -0.84
C ILE A 120 -6.89 8.39 0.14
N PRO A 121 -7.10 7.08 0.35
CA PRO A 121 -6.19 6.25 1.14
C PRO A 121 -4.76 6.36 0.63
N PHE A 122 -3.80 6.43 1.56
CA PHE A 122 -2.41 6.75 1.22
C PHE A 122 -1.80 5.75 0.21
N GLN A 123 -2.02 4.45 0.40
CA GLN A 123 -1.55 3.43 -0.53
C GLN A 123 -2.18 3.54 -1.93
N ASN A 124 -3.44 4.00 -2.01
CA ASN A 124 -4.12 4.19 -3.31
C ASN A 124 -3.56 5.41 -4.05
N ARG A 125 -3.01 6.37 -3.32
CA ARG A 125 -2.35 7.54 -3.92
C ARG A 125 -1.14 7.13 -4.76
N LEU A 126 -0.38 6.13 -4.34
CA LEU A 126 0.72 5.57 -5.14
C LEU A 126 0.25 5.17 -6.54
N MET A 127 -0.91 4.49 -6.62
CA MET A 127 -1.47 4.04 -7.89
C MET A 127 -1.87 5.22 -8.78
N LEU A 128 -2.45 6.27 -8.18
CA LEU A 128 -2.92 7.44 -8.90
C LEU A 128 -1.76 8.35 -9.35
N ASP A 129 -0.79 8.59 -8.49
CA ASP A 129 0.31 9.52 -8.75
C ASP A 129 1.28 9.00 -9.81
N LEU A 130 1.44 7.68 -9.89
CA LEU A 130 2.31 7.02 -10.87
C LEU A 130 1.54 6.41 -12.06
N ASP A 131 0.22 6.63 -12.16
CA ASP A 131 -0.65 6.02 -13.18
C ASP A 131 -0.46 4.50 -13.28
N LEU A 132 -0.35 3.82 -12.13
CA LEU A 132 -0.17 2.38 -12.06
C LEU A 132 -1.50 1.65 -12.22
N GLY A 133 -1.46 0.54 -12.93
CA GLY A 133 -2.53 -0.47 -12.96
C GLY A 133 -2.29 -1.56 -11.89
N PRO A 134 -3.14 -2.60 -11.87
CA PRO A 134 -2.93 -3.75 -11.00
C PRO A 134 -1.68 -4.57 -11.39
N HIS A 135 -1.16 -4.42 -12.60
CA HIS A 135 0.05 -5.07 -13.09
C HIS A 135 1.15 -4.03 -13.25
N ILE A 136 2.29 -4.31 -12.63
CA ILE A 136 3.44 -3.40 -12.59
C ILE A 136 4.74 -4.13 -12.92
N ASN A 137 5.71 -3.38 -13.44
CA ASN A 137 7.12 -3.71 -13.33
C ASN A 137 7.65 -3.10 -12.03
N ALA A 138 8.49 -3.82 -11.33
CA ALA A 138 9.24 -3.27 -10.21
C ALA A 138 10.72 -3.62 -10.33
N THR A 139 11.56 -2.64 -9.99
CA THR A 139 13.01 -2.78 -9.89
C THR A 139 13.43 -2.29 -8.52
N GLY A 140 14.21 -3.09 -7.80
CA GLY A 140 14.61 -2.75 -6.44
C GLY A 140 15.64 -3.70 -5.86
N GLU A 141 16.00 -3.45 -4.62
CA GLU A 141 16.93 -4.25 -3.84
C GLU A 141 16.21 -5.38 -3.11
N VAL A 142 16.73 -6.61 -3.22
CA VAL A 142 16.21 -7.74 -2.43
C VAL A 142 16.73 -7.65 -1.01
N LEU A 143 15.83 -7.41 -0.06
CA LEU A 143 16.15 -7.38 1.36
C LEU A 143 16.14 -8.78 1.99
N TRP A 144 15.27 -9.65 1.48
CA TRP A 144 15.16 -11.02 1.94
C TRP A 144 14.64 -11.94 0.83
N ALA A 145 15.17 -13.17 0.79
CA ALA A 145 14.73 -14.19 -0.14
C ALA A 145 14.68 -15.57 0.56
N GLY A 146 13.49 -16.16 0.59
CA GLY A 146 13.26 -17.49 1.14
C GLY A 146 13.65 -18.63 0.18
N GLU A 147 13.44 -19.86 0.62
CA GLU A 147 13.80 -21.07 -0.16
C GLU A 147 13.09 -21.14 -1.53
N ARG A 148 11.86 -20.62 -1.62
CA ARG A 148 11.05 -20.62 -2.86
C ARG A 148 11.28 -19.40 -3.74
N ALA A 149 12.13 -18.45 -3.32
CA ALA A 149 12.46 -17.31 -4.14
C ALA A 149 13.27 -17.72 -5.39
N PRO A 150 13.20 -16.95 -6.50
CA PRO A 150 14.01 -17.22 -7.67
C PRO A 150 15.51 -17.14 -7.36
N ASP A 151 16.33 -17.91 -8.05
CA ASP A 151 17.78 -17.95 -7.80
C ASP A 151 18.45 -16.58 -8.01
N ALA A 152 17.95 -15.79 -8.94
CA ALA A 152 18.41 -14.41 -9.13
C ALA A 152 18.22 -13.55 -7.87
N ALA A 153 17.12 -13.73 -7.14
CA ALA A 153 16.85 -13.02 -5.88
C ALA A 153 17.76 -13.53 -4.76
N LYS A 154 17.96 -14.84 -4.64
CA LYS A 154 18.85 -15.44 -3.63
C LYS A 154 20.30 -14.99 -3.81
N ASN A 155 20.77 -14.91 -5.03
CA ASN A 155 22.14 -14.46 -5.36
C ASN A 155 22.32 -12.95 -5.16
N SER A 156 21.21 -12.18 -5.14
CA SER A 156 21.23 -10.73 -4.92
C SER A 156 21.16 -10.34 -3.44
N SER A 157 20.70 -11.26 -2.61
CA SER A 157 20.55 -11.01 -1.17
C SER A 157 21.90 -11.05 -0.47
N ASN A 158 22.47 -9.86 -0.21
CA ASN A 158 23.56 -9.69 0.78
C ASN A 158 23.01 -9.67 2.21
N THR A 159 21.96 -10.43 2.47
CA THR A 159 21.10 -10.18 3.61
C THR A 159 21.59 -10.85 4.88
N ASP A 160 22.05 -10.01 5.75
CA ASP A 160 21.88 -10.20 7.18
C ASP A 160 20.35 -10.15 7.46
N PRO A 161 19.73 -11.23 7.98
CA PRO A 161 18.31 -11.24 8.35
C PRO A 161 17.92 -10.10 9.29
N SER A 162 18.88 -9.55 10.06
CA SER A 162 18.67 -8.41 10.95
C SER A 162 18.29 -7.11 10.22
N LEU A 163 18.73 -6.90 8.99
CA LEU A 163 18.37 -5.72 8.20
C LEU A 163 16.92 -5.77 7.69
N ALA A 164 16.38 -6.95 7.46
CA ALA A 164 14.96 -7.10 7.17
C ALA A 164 14.12 -6.83 8.43
N GLU A 165 14.65 -7.12 9.62
CA GLU A 165 13.99 -6.88 10.89
C GLU A 165 13.94 -5.40 11.32
N GLU A 166 14.94 -4.58 10.94
CA GLU A 166 14.97 -3.14 11.26
C GLU A 166 14.02 -2.31 10.38
N ASN A 167 13.74 -2.76 9.16
CA ASN A 167 12.90 -2.04 8.21
C ASN A 167 11.43 -2.46 8.21
N VAL A 168 11.09 -3.51 8.93
CA VAL A 168 9.73 -4.02 9.04
C VAL A 168 9.36 -4.07 10.52
N VAL A 169 8.53 -3.13 10.94
CA VAL A 169 8.09 -2.98 12.34
C VAL A 169 7.37 -4.25 12.78
N LYS A 170 7.93 -4.90 13.78
CA LYS A 170 7.31 -6.01 14.51
C LYS A 170 6.17 -5.48 15.37
N GLU A 171 4.94 -5.58 14.94
CA GLU A 171 3.84 -5.71 15.89
C GLU A 171 3.69 -7.19 16.24
N GLY A 172 4.29 -7.61 17.34
CA GLY A 172 3.88 -8.73 18.17
C GLY A 172 3.73 -10.09 17.52
N GLY A 173 4.80 -10.68 16.95
CA GLY A 173 4.76 -12.07 16.52
C GLY A 173 6.03 -12.49 15.79
N SER A 174 6.51 -13.70 16.00
CA SER A 174 7.69 -14.29 15.38
C SER A 174 7.64 -14.10 13.84
N GLY A 175 8.51 -13.22 13.31
CA GLY A 175 8.46 -12.70 11.98
C GLY A 175 8.79 -13.74 10.89
N ILE A 176 7.77 -14.49 10.49
CA ILE A 176 7.82 -15.20 9.21
C ILE A 176 6.78 -14.50 8.32
N TYR A 177 7.25 -13.65 7.40
CA TYR A 177 6.37 -13.16 6.34
C TYR A 177 5.95 -14.34 5.46
N PRO A 178 4.66 -14.49 5.18
CA PRO A 178 4.19 -15.57 4.30
C PRO A 178 4.44 -15.22 2.83
N VAL A 179 5.64 -14.71 2.51
CA VAL A 179 6.07 -14.37 1.15
C VAL A 179 7.34 -15.12 0.78
N ASP A 180 7.64 -15.18 -0.51
CA ASP A 180 8.86 -15.83 -1.00
C ASP A 180 10.03 -14.85 -1.01
N MET A 181 9.79 -13.54 -1.14
CA MET A 181 10.82 -12.51 -1.05
C MET A 181 10.29 -11.13 -0.64
N ILE A 182 11.18 -10.29 -0.11
CA ILE A 182 10.95 -8.88 0.21
C ILE A 182 11.88 -8.03 -0.64
N VAL A 183 11.31 -7.07 -1.34
CA VAL A 183 12.04 -6.14 -2.23
C VAL A 183 11.78 -4.72 -1.81
N SER A 184 12.83 -3.93 -1.69
CA SER A 184 12.76 -2.48 -1.45
C SER A 184 12.99 -1.71 -2.73
N CYS A 185 12.13 -0.74 -3.03
CA CYS A 185 12.28 0.12 -4.19
C CYS A 185 11.85 1.56 -3.90
N ASN A 186 12.31 2.50 -4.73
CA ASN A 186 11.80 3.86 -4.78
C ASN A 186 10.71 3.99 -5.85
N LEU A 187 10.06 5.15 -5.91
CA LEU A 187 8.99 5.43 -6.87
C LEU A 187 9.42 5.23 -8.33
N GLU A 188 10.67 5.59 -8.64
CA GLU A 188 11.26 5.46 -9.99
C GLU A 188 11.44 4.00 -10.42
N GLY A 189 11.52 3.09 -9.45
CA GLY A 189 11.59 1.65 -9.71
C GLY A 189 10.26 1.02 -10.13
N LEU A 190 9.16 1.80 -10.15
CA LEU A 190 7.83 1.31 -10.48
C LEU A 190 7.35 1.83 -11.82
N SER A 191 6.73 0.98 -12.61
CA SER A 191 6.03 1.38 -13.82
C SER A 191 4.87 0.46 -14.13
N ARG A 192 3.88 0.98 -14.85
CA ARG A 192 2.78 0.18 -15.37
C ARG A 192 3.31 -0.86 -16.37
N THR A 193 2.72 -2.04 -16.39
CA THR A 193 2.98 -3.07 -17.42
C THR A 193 1.68 -3.60 -18.01
N GLU A 194 1.80 -4.26 -19.16
CA GLU A 194 0.68 -4.96 -19.77
C GLU A 194 0.15 -6.06 -18.84
N PRO A 195 -1.17 -6.26 -18.79
CA PRO A 195 -1.76 -7.34 -18.01
C PRO A 195 -1.23 -8.72 -18.40
N PHE A 196 -1.02 -9.57 -17.40
CA PHE A 196 -0.68 -10.98 -17.59
C PHE A 196 -1.49 -11.84 -16.62
N PRO A 197 -1.70 -13.14 -16.92
CA PRO A 197 -2.40 -14.06 -16.02
C PRO A 197 -1.48 -14.40 -14.83
N ALA A 198 -1.72 -13.74 -13.70
CA ALA A 198 -0.97 -14.04 -12.47
C ALA A 198 -1.40 -15.42 -11.92
N PRO A 199 -0.46 -16.29 -11.52
CA PRO A 199 -0.75 -17.65 -11.05
C PRO A 199 -1.26 -17.64 -9.61
N PHE A 200 -2.49 -17.22 -9.40
CA PHE A 200 -3.13 -17.21 -8.09
C PHE A 200 -3.56 -18.60 -7.64
N VAL A 201 -3.57 -18.77 -6.31
CA VAL A 201 -4.33 -19.81 -5.64
C VAL A 201 -5.50 -19.15 -4.95
N THR A 202 -6.70 -19.42 -5.42
CA THR A 202 -7.91 -18.88 -4.82
C THR A 202 -8.47 -19.88 -3.81
N PHE A 203 -8.70 -19.44 -2.60
CA PHE A 203 -9.38 -20.18 -1.55
C PHE A 203 -10.68 -19.47 -1.21
N SER A 204 -11.80 -20.13 -1.48
CA SER A 204 -13.13 -19.67 -1.10
C SER A 204 -13.68 -20.64 -0.07
N PHE A 205 -14.23 -20.10 1.02
CA PHE A 205 -14.81 -20.94 2.02
C PHE A 205 -16.10 -20.32 2.59
N ASP A 206 -17.01 -21.19 3.05
CA ASP A 206 -18.26 -20.82 3.65
C ASP A 206 -18.49 -21.63 4.92
N LEU A 207 -19.17 -21.03 5.92
CA LEU A 207 -19.47 -21.62 7.20
C LEU A 207 -20.93 -21.46 7.53
N GLU A 208 -21.60 -22.56 7.85
CA GLU A 208 -22.93 -22.55 8.43
C GLU A 208 -22.83 -22.77 9.93
N THR A 209 -23.46 -21.91 10.71
CA THR A 209 -23.46 -21.96 12.18
C THR A 209 -24.86 -22.02 12.76
N SER A 210 -25.03 -22.74 13.88
CA SER A 210 -26.24 -22.71 14.65
C SER A 210 -26.37 -21.38 15.40
N ILE A 211 -27.44 -20.65 15.16
CA ILE A 211 -27.76 -19.40 15.88
C ILE A 211 -27.96 -19.66 17.39
N ALA A 212 -28.52 -20.81 17.75
CA ALA A 212 -28.81 -21.15 19.13
C ALA A 212 -27.56 -21.53 19.95
N THR A 213 -26.58 -22.16 19.33
CA THR A 213 -25.43 -22.75 20.04
C THR A 213 -24.08 -22.18 19.63
N ASN A 214 -24.01 -21.32 18.59
CA ASN A 214 -22.79 -20.82 17.95
C ASN A 214 -21.84 -21.94 17.48
N ARG A 215 -22.35 -23.16 17.28
CA ARG A 215 -21.55 -24.28 16.76
C ARG A 215 -21.53 -24.26 15.24
N ILE A 216 -20.40 -24.62 14.67
CA ILE A 216 -20.26 -24.83 13.24
C ILE A 216 -21.01 -26.12 12.86
N LEU A 217 -22.03 -26.00 12.00
CA LEU A 217 -22.81 -27.12 11.50
C LEU A 217 -22.15 -27.78 10.28
N CYS A 218 -21.68 -26.97 9.38
CA CYS A 218 -20.88 -27.42 8.25
C CYS A 218 -19.93 -26.33 7.74
N ALA A 219 -18.95 -26.74 6.99
CA ALA A 219 -18.04 -25.85 6.26
C ALA A 219 -17.84 -26.41 4.84
N ALA A 220 -17.78 -25.51 3.87
CA ALA A 220 -17.42 -25.86 2.50
C ALA A 220 -16.19 -25.02 2.10
N ALA A 221 -15.24 -25.63 1.40
CA ALA A 221 -14.07 -24.93 0.88
C ALA A 221 -13.82 -25.32 -0.57
N VAL A 222 -13.44 -24.34 -1.37
CA VAL A 222 -13.02 -24.53 -2.76
C VAL A 222 -11.63 -23.94 -2.92
N ILE A 223 -10.72 -24.72 -3.43
CA ILE A 223 -9.37 -24.30 -3.78
C ILE A 223 -9.22 -24.38 -5.29
N ASP A 224 -8.89 -23.26 -5.92
CA ASP A 224 -8.54 -23.19 -7.35
C ASP A 224 -7.06 -22.83 -7.50
N ARG A 225 -6.32 -23.68 -8.20
CA ARG A 225 -4.91 -23.48 -8.55
C ARG A 225 -4.75 -23.55 -10.05
N ALA A 226 -4.67 -22.42 -10.70
CA ALA A 226 -4.50 -22.35 -12.16
C ALA A 226 -5.52 -23.22 -12.94
N GLY A 227 -6.81 -23.12 -12.56
CA GLY A 227 -7.90 -23.87 -13.16
C GLY A 227 -8.08 -25.30 -12.67
N LYS A 228 -7.21 -25.79 -11.77
CA LYS A 228 -7.41 -27.06 -11.06
C LYS A 228 -8.18 -26.83 -9.78
N ARG A 229 -9.43 -27.21 -9.78
CA ARG A 229 -10.36 -26.99 -8.66
C ARG A 229 -10.45 -28.25 -7.79
N SER A 230 -10.36 -28.08 -6.48
CA SER A 230 -10.70 -29.08 -5.48
C SER A 230 -11.76 -28.55 -4.53
N GLU A 231 -12.69 -29.41 -4.14
CA GLU A 231 -13.81 -29.08 -3.26
C GLU A 231 -13.73 -29.94 -2.01
N HIS A 232 -13.97 -29.30 -0.86
CA HIS A 232 -13.94 -29.95 0.45
C HIS A 232 -15.20 -29.57 1.20
N GLN A 233 -15.86 -30.58 1.80
CA GLN A 233 -17.01 -30.39 2.64
C GLN A 233 -16.76 -31.04 4.00
N PHE A 234 -17.07 -30.31 5.05
CA PHE A 234 -16.95 -30.77 6.44
C PHE A 234 -18.33 -30.65 7.10
N ARG A 235 -18.75 -31.69 7.80
CA ARG A 235 -19.98 -31.69 8.60
C ARG A 235 -19.59 -31.82 10.07
N GLY A 236 -20.19 -30.98 10.92
CA GLY A 236 -20.07 -31.14 12.35
C GLY A 236 -20.81 -32.42 12.79
N GLU A 237 -20.14 -33.31 13.54
CA GLU A 237 -20.82 -34.41 14.18
C GLU A 237 -21.58 -33.88 15.41
N GLU A 238 -22.89 -34.05 15.45
CA GLU A 238 -23.64 -33.97 16.69
C GLU A 238 -23.25 -35.17 17.56
N ARG A 239 -22.28 -35.01 18.44
CA ARG A 239 -22.15 -35.92 19.57
C ARG A 239 -23.21 -35.49 20.60
N GLU A 240 -24.27 -36.24 20.70
CA GLU A 240 -25.14 -36.21 21.86
C GLU A 240 -24.28 -36.49 23.09
N ILE A 241 -24.36 -35.57 24.08
CA ILE A 241 -23.81 -35.75 25.42
C ILE A 241 -24.87 -36.38 26.29
#